data_2000ca632d70f035f142eae0354ff12e
#
_entry.id   2000ca632d70f035f142eae0354ff12e
#
_cell.length_a   1.000
_cell.length_b   1.000
_cell.length_c   1.000
_cell.angle_alpha   90.00
_cell.angle_beta   90.00
_cell.angle_gamma   90.00
#
_symmetry.space_group_name_H-M   'P 1'
#
loop_
_entity.id
_entity.type
_entity.pdbx_description
1 polymer ?
#
loop_
_entity_poly.entity_id
_entity_poly.type
_entity_poly.pdbx_seq_one_letter_code
_entity_poly.pdbx_strand_id
1 'polypeptide(L)'
;MNWKMIICCKMKQVLKPKDFEKLVDVIRVLEVKREISVQEVMEITKKSRTTAWRYMKTLVELGVVEAEGNTNNMIYKRGDQRG
;
A
#
# COMPACT_ATOMS: atom_id res chain seq x y z
N MET A 1 -11.19 -1.21 -16.17
CA MET A 1 -11.02 -0.20 -15.14
C MET A 1 -9.58 -0.18 -14.65
N ASN A 2 -9.05 0.98 -14.38
CA ASN A 2 -7.67 1.12 -13.97
C ASN A 2 -7.48 0.65 -12.52
N TRP A 3 -6.39 -0.06 -12.26
CA TRP A 3 -6.04 -0.54 -10.90
C TRP A 3 -6.07 0.60 -9.88
N LYS A 4 -5.49 1.74 -10.26
CA LYS A 4 -5.42 2.88 -9.37
C LYS A 4 -6.80 3.42 -8.99
N MET A 5 -7.72 3.43 -9.92
CA MET A 5 -9.08 3.90 -9.66
C MET A 5 -9.83 2.96 -8.73
N ILE A 6 -9.66 1.67 -8.92
CA ILE A 6 -10.30 0.67 -8.07
C ILE A 6 -9.80 0.80 -6.63
N ILE A 7 -8.50 0.98 -6.48
CA ILE A 7 -7.88 1.13 -5.17
C ILE A 7 -8.36 2.39 -4.48
N CYS A 8 -8.36 3.51 -5.17
CA CYS A 8 -8.80 4.77 -4.60
C CYS A 8 -10.24 4.68 -4.10
N CYS A 9 -11.08 4.02 -4.86
CA CYS A 9 -12.47 3.85 -4.49
C CYS A 9 -12.59 3.03 -3.19
N LYS A 10 -11.84 1.95 -3.10
CA LYS A 10 -11.86 1.10 -1.91
C LYS A 10 -11.29 1.82 -0.70
N MET A 11 -10.20 2.54 -0.89
CA MET A 11 -9.54 3.22 0.20
C MET A 11 -10.38 4.34 0.80
N LYS A 12 -11.14 5.03 -0.02
CA LYS A 12 -11.99 6.11 0.46
C LYS A 12 -13.05 5.62 1.43
N GLN A 13 -13.45 4.37 1.29
CA GLN A 13 -14.49 3.80 2.16
C GLN A 13 -13.94 3.35 3.51
N VAL A 14 -12.66 3.08 3.59
CA VAL A 14 -12.05 2.51 4.78
C VAL A 14 -11.15 3.47 5.53
N LEU A 15 -10.47 4.34 4.82
CA LEU A 15 -9.46 5.22 5.40
C LEU A 15 -9.94 6.65 5.60
N LYS A 16 -9.36 7.29 6.61
CA LYS A 16 -9.62 8.70 6.84
C LYS A 16 -8.89 9.52 5.77
N PRO A 17 -9.36 10.75 5.49
CA PRO A 17 -8.75 11.58 4.45
C PRO A 17 -7.23 11.75 4.58
N LYS A 18 -6.73 11.92 5.80
CA LYS A 18 -5.30 12.10 6.00
C LYS A 18 -4.52 10.85 5.65
N ASP A 19 -5.04 9.70 6.06
CA ASP A 19 -4.37 8.42 5.76
C ASP A 19 -4.46 8.13 4.27
N PHE A 20 -5.60 8.47 3.67
CA PHE A 20 -5.80 8.25 2.25
C PHE A 20 -4.76 9.02 1.43
N GLU A 21 -4.49 10.27 1.78
CA GLU A 21 -3.51 11.07 1.07
C GLU A 21 -2.12 10.45 1.10
N LYS A 22 -1.73 9.94 2.27
CA LYS A 22 -0.41 9.33 2.41
C LYS A 22 -0.32 8.03 1.61
N LEU A 23 -1.39 7.27 1.60
CA LEU A 23 -1.39 6.01 0.86
C LEU A 23 -1.45 6.21 -0.64
N VAL A 24 -1.96 7.35 -1.10
CA VAL A 24 -1.93 7.66 -2.53
C VAL A 24 -0.48 7.73 -3.00
N ASP A 25 0.40 8.32 -2.20
CA ASP A 25 1.82 8.40 -2.56
C ASP A 25 2.44 7.00 -2.62
N VAL A 26 2.07 6.13 -1.68
CA VAL A 26 2.55 4.75 -1.67
C VAL A 26 2.09 4.02 -2.93
N ILE A 27 0.84 4.23 -3.32
CA ILE A 27 0.29 3.61 -4.52
C ILE A 27 1.03 4.08 -5.77
N ARG A 28 1.40 5.35 -5.83
CA ARG A 28 2.15 5.87 -6.97
C ARG A 28 3.48 5.15 -7.12
N VAL A 29 4.17 4.94 -6.00
CA VAL A 29 5.45 4.24 -6.03
C VAL A 29 5.25 2.80 -6.47
N LEU A 30 4.18 2.16 -6.00
CA LEU A 30 3.87 0.80 -6.40
C LEU A 30 3.59 0.69 -7.89
N GLU A 31 2.97 1.69 -8.48
CA GLU A 31 2.69 1.67 -9.91
C GLU A 31 3.97 1.66 -10.73
N VAL A 32 4.96 2.39 -10.25
CA VAL A 32 6.23 2.51 -10.96
C VAL A 32 7.17 1.35 -10.67
N LYS A 33 7.36 1.03 -9.41
CA LYS A 33 8.29 -0.02 -9.00
C LYS A 33 7.68 -1.41 -8.94
N ARG A 34 6.37 -1.47 -8.84
CA ARG A 34 5.61 -2.72 -8.73
C ARG A 34 5.79 -3.44 -7.40
N GLU A 35 6.67 -2.99 -6.57
CA GLU A 35 6.84 -3.54 -5.23
C GLU A 35 7.38 -2.46 -4.30
N ILE A 36 7.15 -2.62 -3.02
CA ILE A 36 7.56 -1.65 -2.03
C ILE A 36 7.78 -2.36 -0.69
N SER A 37 8.74 -1.91 0.09
CA SER A 37 9.00 -2.47 1.41
C SER A 37 8.42 -1.58 2.48
N VAL A 38 8.29 -2.12 3.70
CA VAL A 38 7.81 -1.34 4.84
C VAL A 38 8.69 -0.11 5.06
N GLN A 39 10.00 -0.27 4.89
CA GLN A 39 10.91 0.84 5.08
C GLN A 39 10.63 1.98 4.11
N GLU A 40 10.34 1.65 2.87
CA GLU A 40 9.97 2.66 1.89
C GLU A 40 8.67 3.35 2.26
N VAL A 41 7.71 2.59 2.78
CA VAL A 41 6.45 3.16 3.22
C VAL A 41 6.68 4.15 4.35
N MET A 42 7.57 3.81 5.29
CA MET A 42 7.92 4.70 6.39
C MET A 42 8.49 6.03 5.86
N GLU A 43 9.34 5.95 4.86
CA GLU A 43 9.94 7.14 4.29
C GLU A 43 8.92 7.97 3.50
N ILE A 44 8.07 7.33 2.76
CA ILE A 44 7.05 8.02 1.96
C ILE A 44 6.02 8.69 2.85
N THR A 45 5.53 7.98 3.86
CA THR A 45 4.49 8.50 4.73
C THR A 45 5.04 9.30 5.89
N LYS A 46 6.34 9.19 6.15
CA LYS A 46 7.01 9.83 7.28
C LYS A 46 6.37 9.41 8.60
N LYS A 47 5.99 8.16 8.68
CA LYS A 47 5.39 7.60 9.88
C LYS A 47 6.27 6.50 10.45
N SER A 48 5.96 6.07 11.68
CA SER A 48 6.72 5.02 12.34
C SER A 48 6.49 3.68 11.65
N ARG A 49 7.33 2.71 11.97
CA ARG A 49 7.22 1.39 11.40
C ARG A 49 5.86 0.75 11.70
N THR A 50 5.38 0.92 12.92
CA THR A 50 4.09 0.38 13.32
C THR A 50 2.96 0.94 12.47
N THR A 51 2.97 2.24 12.24
CA THR A 51 1.94 2.90 11.44
C THR A 51 2.04 2.46 9.97
N ALA A 52 3.25 2.39 9.44
CA ALA A 52 3.46 1.94 8.06
C ALA A 52 2.96 0.52 7.90
N TRP A 53 3.25 -0.34 8.87
CA TRP A 53 2.81 -1.72 8.83
C TRP A 53 1.28 -1.81 8.81
N ARG A 54 0.62 -0.95 9.60
CA ARG A 54 -0.84 -0.91 9.62
C ARG A 54 -1.42 -0.50 8.27
N TYR A 55 -0.81 0.48 7.64
CA TYR A 55 -1.25 0.93 6.32
C TYR A 55 -1.17 -0.21 5.32
N MET A 56 -0.04 -0.92 5.33
CA MET A 56 0.14 -2.01 4.38
C MET A 56 -0.79 -3.17 4.67
N LYS A 57 -1.05 -3.43 5.95
CA LYS A 57 -2.00 -4.48 6.32
C LYS A 57 -3.39 -4.16 5.80
N THR A 58 -3.80 -2.92 5.89
CA THR A 58 -5.08 -2.48 5.36
C THR A 58 -5.15 -2.72 3.85
N LEU A 59 -4.08 -2.37 3.15
CA LEU A 59 -4.02 -2.56 1.70
C LEU A 59 -4.09 -4.04 1.32
N VAL A 60 -3.46 -4.90 2.12
CA VAL A 60 -3.53 -6.33 1.89
C VAL A 60 -4.95 -6.84 2.08
N GLU A 61 -5.63 -6.37 3.12
CA GLU A 61 -7.01 -6.77 3.37
C GLU A 61 -7.96 -6.31 2.27
N LEU A 62 -7.67 -5.18 1.66
CA LEU A 62 -8.48 -4.66 0.56
C LEU A 62 -8.16 -5.37 -0.76
N GLY A 63 -7.15 -6.22 -0.78
CA GLY A 63 -6.76 -6.91 -2.00
C GLY A 63 -5.95 -6.05 -2.95
N VAL A 64 -5.44 -4.92 -2.46
CA VAL A 64 -4.67 -3.98 -3.27
C VAL A 64 -3.25 -4.44 -3.46
N VAL A 65 -2.67 -5.02 -2.42
CA VAL A 65 -1.29 -5.51 -2.47
C VAL A 65 -1.21 -6.90 -1.88
N GLU A 66 -0.14 -7.60 -2.17
CA GLU A 66 0.12 -8.92 -1.63
C GLU A 66 1.41 -8.85 -0.83
N ALA A 67 1.37 -9.33 0.40
CA ALA A 67 2.55 -9.35 1.25
C ALA A 67 3.40 -10.56 0.90
N GLU A 68 4.70 -10.35 0.80
CA GLU A 68 5.62 -11.43 0.46
C GLU A 68 6.91 -11.25 1.23
N GLY A 69 7.51 -12.35 1.67
CA GLY A 69 8.78 -12.30 2.39
C GLY A 69 8.63 -12.64 3.85
N ASN A 70 9.73 -12.42 4.58
CA ASN A 70 9.79 -12.74 6.00
C ASN A 70 9.45 -11.55 6.87
N THR A 71 9.34 -11.81 8.17
CA THR A 71 9.03 -10.77 9.13
C THR A 71 10.02 -9.60 9.05
N ASN A 72 11.29 -9.92 8.79
CA ASN A 72 12.32 -8.88 8.74
C ASN A 72 12.42 -8.19 7.38
N ASN A 73 11.98 -8.84 6.33
CA ASN A 73 12.07 -8.30 4.99
C ASN A 73 10.75 -8.45 4.25
N MET A 74 9.73 -7.82 4.76
CA MET A 74 8.42 -7.85 4.11
C MET A 74 8.43 -6.96 2.89
N ILE A 75 7.97 -7.51 1.79
CA ILE A 75 7.83 -6.77 0.54
C ILE A 75 6.39 -6.87 0.11
N TYR A 76 5.82 -5.77 -0.35
CA TYR A 76 4.45 -5.72 -0.80
C TYR A 76 4.43 -5.49 -2.29
N LYS A 77 3.69 -6.31 -3.00
CA LYS A 77 3.57 -6.20 -4.45
C LYS A 77 2.15 -5.86 -4.85
N ARG A 78 1.99 -5.35 -6.05
CA ARG A 78 0.65 -5.05 -6.55
C ARG A 78 -0.16 -6.34 -6.60
N GLY A 79 -1.40 -6.24 -6.17
CA GLY A 79 -2.28 -7.38 -6.14
C GLY A 79 -3.22 -7.49 -7.34
N ASP A 80 -2.94 -6.76 -8.39
CA ASP A 80 -3.82 -6.71 -9.55
C ASP A 80 -3.35 -7.49 -10.74
N GLN A 81 -2.30 -8.25 -10.57
CA GLN A 81 -1.77 -8.94 -11.70
C GLN A 81 -2.55 -10.15 -12.14
N ARG A 82 -3.70 -10.31 -11.68
CA ARG A 82 -4.49 -11.35 -12.12
C ARG A 82 -4.90 -11.05 -13.44
N GLY A 83 -4.26 -11.21 -14.25
CA GLY A 83 -4.44 -10.83 -15.64
C GLY A 83 -5.81 -10.92 -16.15
#